data_7b67c7e75db08d23e45d8fa11ae76a7b
#
_entry.id   7b67c7e75db08d23e45d8fa11ae76a7b
#
_cell.length_a   1.000
_cell.length_b   1.000
_cell.length_c   1.000
_cell.angle_alpha   90.00
_cell.angle_beta   90.00
_cell.angle_gamma   90.00
#
_symmetry.space_group_name_H-M   'P 1'
#
loop_
_entity.id
_entity.type
_entity.pdbx_description
1 polymer ?
#
loop_
_entity_poly.entity_id
_entity_poly.type
_entity_poly.pdbx_seq_one_letter_code
_entity_poly.pdbx_strand_id
1 'polypeptide(L)'
;GIRGSHQYVRKGGAVARIMLIEAAAETWGVPIQECSAAESVITHGPTGRTLTYGKVAAAAAELFPPEQVELKDPKDWKLIGQPVKRLDTADKLNGRQVFGTDLKLPGMLNAAIRACPTFGGRVRHFDAAKVKDMPGVRAVVGVGDDAVAVVAETWWQAKTALDALPIEWDRGANAEVSSASIDAMLDEGLSADEAFIGNQKGDARAALQAADRVVEATYAYPDQNHATLEPKNATALWTPERCEVWCPTQNGDAALEAAAQASGLAIEQCDVYKIHLGGGFGRRGAFHDFVTQAVLIARQLPGTPVKLLWTREEDMQHGHYHPITRCRLTGGLDDQGNLSALHVRISGQSILAAVNPGWMKNGMDSFVFQGMLPDGD
;
A
#
# COMPACT_ATOMS: atom_id res chain seq x y z
N GLY A 1 -6.42 6.04 -5.31
CA GLY A 1 -7.78 5.53 -5.46
C GLY A 1 -8.56 6.23 -6.56
N ILE A 2 -9.85 5.99 -6.67
CA ILE A 2 -10.73 6.50 -7.76
C ILE A 2 -10.64 8.02 -7.91
N ARG A 3 -10.63 8.76 -6.80
CA ARG A 3 -10.50 10.23 -6.81
C ARG A 3 -9.29 10.70 -7.62
N GLY A 4 -8.12 10.11 -7.40
CA GLY A 4 -6.88 10.50 -8.11
C GLY A 4 -6.82 9.96 -9.54
N SER A 5 -7.37 8.76 -9.78
CA SER A 5 -7.24 8.09 -11.09
C SER A 5 -8.34 8.42 -12.11
N HIS A 6 -9.47 8.97 -11.65
CA HIS A 6 -10.67 9.17 -12.47
C HIS A 6 -10.38 9.90 -13.79
N GLN A 7 -9.63 10.99 -13.75
CA GLN A 7 -9.36 11.81 -14.93
C GLN A 7 -8.34 11.18 -15.85
N TYR A 8 -7.18 10.75 -15.34
CA TYR A 8 -6.10 10.27 -16.21
C TYR A 8 -6.44 8.91 -16.84
N VAL A 9 -7.16 8.02 -16.15
CA VAL A 9 -7.62 6.74 -16.75
C VAL A 9 -8.62 6.99 -17.87
N ARG A 10 -9.56 7.92 -17.68
CA ARG A 10 -10.51 8.32 -18.72
C ARG A 10 -9.81 8.95 -19.92
N LYS A 11 -8.82 9.84 -19.67
CA LYS A 11 -8.00 10.43 -20.73
C LYS A 11 -7.27 9.36 -21.54
N GLY A 12 -6.59 8.42 -20.88
CA GLY A 12 -5.90 7.32 -21.55
C GLY A 12 -6.85 6.49 -22.44
N GLY A 13 -8.03 6.14 -21.93
CA GLY A 13 -9.04 5.45 -22.72
C GLY A 13 -9.60 6.26 -23.88
N ALA A 14 -9.75 7.58 -23.74
CA ALA A 14 -10.20 8.47 -24.80
C ALA A 14 -9.14 8.62 -25.92
N VAL A 15 -7.86 8.79 -25.54
CA VAL A 15 -6.73 8.82 -26.49
C VAL A 15 -6.71 7.54 -27.31
N ALA A 16 -6.69 6.38 -26.68
CA ALA A 16 -6.65 5.10 -27.37
C ALA A 16 -7.84 4.94 -28.34
N ARG A 17 -9.05 5.34 -27.93
CA ARG A 17 -10.25 5.28 -28.79
C ARG A 17 -10.12 6.19 -30.01
N ILE A 18 -9.59 7.40 -29.85
CA ILE A 18 -9.41 8.35 -30.96
C ILE A 18 -8.40 7.78 -31.96
N MET A 19 -7.25 7.31 -31.52
CA MET A 19 -6.22 6.71 -32.38
C MET A 19 -6.75 5.50 -33.15
N LEU A 20 -7.56 4.65 -32.53
CA LEU A 20 -8.19 3.51 -33.20
C LEU A 20 -9.20 3.95 -34.27
N ILE A 21 -9.98 5.00 -34.01
CA ILE A 21 -10.92 5.56 -35.02
C ILE A 21 -10.14 6.17 -36.17
N GLU A 22 -9.07 6.91 -35.91
CA GLU A 22 -8.20 7.53 -36.90
C GLU A 22 -7.57 6.49 -37.83
N ALA A 23 -6.96 5.44 -37.24
CA ALA A 23 -6.40 4.34 -38.01
C ALA A 23 -7.44 3.63 -38.94
N ALA A 24 -8.68 3.50 -38.47
CA ALA A 24 -9.75 2.95 -39.29
C ALA A 24 -10.15 3.92 -40.43
N ALA A 25 -10.26 5.22 -40.14
CA ALA A 25 -10.57 6.25 -41.12
C ALA A 25 -9.50 6.32 -42.22
N GLU A 26 -8.23 6.29 -41.85
CA GLU A 26 -7.09 6.21 -42.80
C GLU A 26 -7.15 4.94 -43.65
N THR A 27 -7.40 3.78 -43.02
CA THR A 27 -7.55 2.50 -43.75
C THR A 27 -8.67 2.55 -44.81
N TRP A 28 -9.72 3.30 -44.53
CA TRP A 28 -10.84 3.46 -45.46
C TRP A 28 -10.72 4.65 -46.39
N GLY A 29 -9.78 5.57 -46.16
CA GLY A 29 -9.63 6.82 -46.90
C GLY A 29 -10.83 7.75 -46.71
N VAL A 30 -11.36 7.89 -45.50
CA VAL A 30 -12.55 8.68 -45.16
C VAL A 30 -12.28 9.67 -44.03
N PRO A 31 -13.08 10.75 -43.90
CA PRO A 31 -12.95 11.67 -42.78
C PRO A 31 -13.22 10.98 -41.42
N ILE A 32 -12.39 11.27 -40.43
CA ILE A 32 -12.54 10.72 -39.07
C ILE A 32 -13.90 11.05 -38.43
N GLN A 33 -14.46 12.20 -38.79
CA GLN A 33 -15.76 12.70 -38.28
C GLN A 33 -16.94 11.83 -38.70
N GLU A 34 -16.80 11.06 -39.78
CA GLU A 34 -17.80 10.10 -40.27
C GLU A 34 -17.70 8.75 -39.55
N CYS A 35 -16.67 8.57 -38.72
CA CYS A 35 -16.42 7.33 -38.00
C CYS A 35 -16.82 7.44 -36.51
N SER A 36 -17.40 6.37 -35.99
CA SER A 36 -17.76 6.25 -34.59
C SER A 36 -17.30 4.91 -34.03
N ALA A 37 -17.18 4.80 -32.70
CA ALA A 37 -16.77 3.56 -32.05
C ALA A 37 -17.71 3.20 -30.87
N ALA A 38 -18.20 1.97 -30.88
CA ALA A 38 -18.97 1.38 -29.81
C ALA A 38 -18.65 -0.12 -29.69
N GLU A 39 -18.61 -0.65 -28.44
CA GLU A 39 -18.43 -2.07 -28.16
C GLU A 39 -17.23 -2.73 -28.90
N SER A 40 -16.10 -2.00 -28.93
CA SER A 40 -14.86 -2.41 -29.62
C SER A 40 -14.95 -2.54 -31.14
N VAL A 41 -15.99 -1.96 -31.75
CA VAL A 41 -16.20 -1.87 -33.22
C VAL A 41 -16.21 -0.41 -33.65
N ILE A 42 -15.49 -0.10 -34.71
CA ILE A 42 -15.50 1.18 -35.40
C ILE A 42 -16.41 1.07 -36.61
N THR A 43 -17.27 2.05 -36.81
CA THR A 43 -18.24 2.11 -37.91
C THR A 43 -18.08 3.39 -38.68
N HIS A 44 -17.98 3.32 -40.02
CA HIS A 44 -18.13 4.46 -40.90
C HIS A 44 -19.60 4.66 -41.21
N GLY A 45 -20.20 5.76 -40.72
CA GLY A 45 -21.63 6.02 -40.80
C GLY A 45 -22.22 5.96 -42.20
N PRO A 46 -21.66 6.70 -43.20
CA PRO A 46 -22.23 6.76 -44.55
C PRO A 46 -22.27 5.41 -45.31
N THR A 47 -21.27 4.52 -45.06
CA THR A 47 -21.19 3.24 -45.81
C THR A 47 -21.54 2.01 -45.02
N GLY A 48 -21.66 2.14 -43.66
CA GLY A 48 -21.89 1.00 -42.77
C GLY A 48 -20.69 0.04 -42.64
N ARG A 49 -19.52 0.36 -43.20
CA ARG A 49 -18.31 -0.47 -43.04
C ARG A 49 -17.88 -0.52 -41.56
N THR A 50 -17.38 -1.68 -41.14
CA THR A 50 -16.96 -1.88 -39.77
C THR A 50 -15.57 -2.50 -39.65
N LEU A 51 -14.82 -2.13 -38.63
CA LEU A 51 -13.57 -2.77 -38.19
C LEU A 51 -13.57 -2.93 -36.69
N THR A 52 -13.04 -4.05 -36.21
CA THR A 52 -12.82 -4.23 -34.77
C THR A 52 -11.54 -3.50 -34.34
N TYR A 53 -11.45 -3.13 -33.05
CA TYR A 53 -10.25 -2.52 -32.47
C TYR A 53 -9.00 -3.35 -32.75
N GLY A 54 -9.07 -4.67 -32.61
CA GLY A 54 -7.95 -5.58 -32.85
C GLY A 54 -7.44 -5.56 -34.31
N LYS A 55 -8.28 -5.23 -35.29
CA LYS A 55 -7.88 -5.15 -36.69
C LYS A 55 -7.04 -3.91 -37.00
N VAL A 56 -7.21 -2.84 -36.26
CA VAL A 56 -6.53 -1.56 -36.50
C VAL A 56 -5.51 -1.22 -35.39
N ALA A 57 -5.37 -2.06 -34.38
CA ALA A 57 -4.52 -1.77 -33.24
C ALA A 57 -3.05 -1.53 -33.60
N ALA A 58 -2.50 -2.31 -34.55
CA ALA A 58 -1.13 -2.14 -35.01
C ALA A 58 -0.94 -0.79 -35.75
N ALA A 59 -1.86 -0.43 -36.64
CA ALA A 59 -1.82 0.85 -37.33
C ALA A 59 -2.02 2.03 -36.36
N ALA A 60 -2.93 1.89 -35.41
CA ALA A 60 -3.15 2.91 -34.39
C ALA A 60 -1.91 3.15 -33.47
N ALA A 61 -1.09 2.12 -33.24
CA ALA A 61 0.13 2.24 -32.45
C ALA A 61 1.23 3.10 -33.13
N GLU A 62 1.16 3.29 -34.44
CA GLU A 62 2.08 4.14 -35.21
C GLU A 62 1.66 5.63 -35.21
N LEU A 63 0.44 5.94 -34.76
CA LEU A 63 -0.07 7.31 -34.70
C LEU A 63 0.44 8.05 -33.48
N PHE A 64 0.56 9.38 -33.60
CA PHE A 64 0.87 10.22 -32.48
C PHE A 64 -0.37 10.42 -31.57
N PRO A 65 -0.25 10.21 -30.24
CA PRO A 65 -1.37 10.44 -29.34
C PRO A 65 -1.75 11.93 -29.33
N PRO A 66 -3.05 12.27 -29.37
CA PRO A 66 -3.49 13.66 -29.30
C PRO A 66 -3.19 14.24 -27.90
N GLU A 67 -2.66 15.48 -27.87
CA GLU A 67 -2.36 16.18 -26.61
C GLU A 67 -3.60 16.49 -25.79
N GLN A 68 -4.70 16.82 -26.45
CA GLN A 68 -5.98 17.15 -25.85
C GLN A 68 -7.07 16.21 -26.32
N VAL A 69 -7.86 15.72 -25.38
CA VAL A 69 -9.00 14.83 -25.66
C VAL A 69 -10.22 15.28 -24.93
N GLU A 70 -11.36 15.27 -25.63
CA GLU A 70 -12.67 15.48 -25.03
C GLU A 70 -13.16 14.18 -24.38
N LEU A 71 -13.56 14.27 -23.11
CA LEU A 71 -14.10 13.14 -22.37
C LEU A 71 -15.62 13.06 -22.57
N LYS A 72 -16.15 11.83 -22.53
CA LYS A 72 -17.61 11.63 -22.55
C LYS A 72 -18.29 12.37 -21.40
N ASP A 73 -19.39 13.03 -21.73
CA ASP A 73 -20.28 13.60 -20.73
C ASP A 73 -20.81 12.49 -19.78
N PRO A 74 -21.00 12.77 -18.48
CA PRO A 74 -21.60 11.81 -17.56
C PRO A 74 -22.94 11.21 -18.00
N LYS A 75 -23.77 11.96 -18.72
CA LYS A 75 -25.05 11.46 -19.29
C LYS A 75 -24.86 10.33 -20.31
N ASP A 76 -23.69 10.26 -20.96
CA ASP A 76 -23.35 9.27 -21.99
C ASP A 76 -22.61 8.04 -21.42
N TRP A 77 -22.45 7.98 -20.11
CA TRP A 77 -21.80 6.82 -19.46
C TRP A 77 -22.69 5.58 -19.51
N LYS A 78 -22.10 4.45 -19.91
CA LYS A 78 -22.79 3.16 -19.98
C LYS A 78 -22.30 2.17 -18.91
N LEU A 79 -21.07 2.32 -18.45
CA LEU A 79 -20.44 1.42 -17.47
C LEU A 79 -20.22 2.10 -16.12
N ILE A 80 -19.74 3.36 -16.13
CA ILE A 80 -19.52 4.11 -14.90
C ILE A 80 -20.89 4.33 -14.21
N GLY A 81 -20.94 4.02 -12.92
CA GLY A 81 -22.16 4.09 -12.12
C GLY A 81 -23.08 2.87 -12.22
N GLN A 82 -22.71 1.85 -13.02
CA GLN A 82 -23.48 0.61 -13.11
C GLN A 82 -22.89 -0.48 -12.18
N PRO A 83 -23.73 -1.39 -11.64
CA PRO A 83 -23.30 -2.47 -10.77
C PRO A 83 -22.67 -3.62 -11.59
N VAL A 84 -21.51 -3.34 -12.22
CA VAL A 84 -20.80 -4.32 -13.04
C VAL A 84 -20.10 -5.33 -12.16
N LYS A 85 -20.33 -6.63 -12.40
CA LYS A 85 -19.65 -7.71 -11.67
C LYS A 85 -18.16 -7.77 -12.04
N ARG A 86 -17.33 -8.09 -11.05
CA ARG A 86 -15.91 -8.36 -11.29
C ARG A 86 -15.72 -9.70 -11.98
N LEU A 87 -14.74 -9.77 -12.89
CA LEU A 87 -14.44 -11.00 -13.66
C LEU A 87 -13.90 -12.13 -12.77
N ASP A 88 -13.19 -11.78 -11.69
CA ASP A 88 -12.50 -12.71 -10.78
C ASP A 88 -13.34 -13.15 -9.56
N THR A 89 -14.59 -12.71 -9.45
CA THR A 89 -15.44 -13.01 -8.28
C THR A 89 -15.69 -14.51 -8.12
N ALA A 90 -15.95 -15.22 -9.21
CA ALA A 90 -16.25 -16.66 -9.17
C ALA A 90 -15.06 -17.45 -8.60
N ASP A 91 -13.84 -17.15 -9.01
CA ASP A 91 -12.64 -17.87 -8.56
C ASP A 91 -12.32 -17.59 -7.09
N LYS A 92 -12.64 -16.39 -6.60
CA LYS A 92 -12.51 -16.03 -5.18
C LYS A 92 -13.51 -16.77 -4.29
N LEU A 93 -14.70 -17.05 -4.79
CA LEU A 93 -15.76 -17.71 -4.02
C LEU A 93 -15.66 -19.23 -4.01
N ASN A 94 -14.95 -19.83 -4.95
CA ASN A 94 -14.86 -21.31 -5.09
C ASN A 94 -13.47 -21.86 -4.74
N GLY A 95 -12.55 -21.02 -4.24
CA GLY A 95 -11.21 -21.42 -3.82
C GLY A 95 -10.21 -21.64 -4.97
N ARG A 96 -10.55 -21.28 -6.21
CA ARG A 96 -9.61 -21.36 -7.35
C ARG A 96 -8.61 -20.23 -7.43
N GLN A 97 -8.93 -19.09 -6.79
CA GLN A 97 -8.02 -17.93 -6.76
C GLN A 97 -6.77 -18.28 -5.96
N VAL A 98 -5.61 -18.15 -6.57
CA VAL A 98 -4.31 -18.32 -5.89
C VAL A 98 -3.90 -17.00 -5.24
N PHE A 99 -3.67 -17.03 -3.94
CA PHE A 99 -3.08 -15.94 -3.16
C PHE A 99 -1.61 -16.22 -2.84
N GLY A 100 -0.91 -15.27 -2.24
CA GLY A 100 0.51 -15.44 -1.91
C GLY A 100 0.80 -16.64 -1.03
N THR A 101 -0.06 -16.90 -0.04
CA THR A 101 0.04 -18.06 0.86
C THR A 101 -0.12 -19.40 0.14
N ASP A 102 -0.88 -19.43 -0.97
CA ASP A 102 -1.19 -20.65 -1.72
C ASP A 102 -0.10 -21.04 -2.73
N LEU A 103 0.84 -20.12 -3.03
CA LEU A 103 1.89 -20.35 -4.03
C LEU A 103 2.69 -21.61 -3.69
N LYS A 104 2.94 -22.43 -4.69
CA LYS A 104 3.81 -23.61 -4.61
C LYS A 104 4.75 -23.62 -5.80
N LEU A 105 6.05 -23.72 -5.52
CA LEU A 105 7.11 -23.87 -6.52
C LEU A 105 7.84 -25.19 -6.31
N PRO A 106 8.42 -25.78 -7.37
CA PRO A 106 9.23 -27.00 -7.22
C PRO A 106 10.38 -26.82 -6.23
N GLY A 107 10.56 -27.74 -5.31
CA GLY A 107 11.63 -27.70 -4.32
C GLY A 107 11.50 -26.58 -3.26
N MET A 108 10.38 -25.89 -3.20
CA MET A 108 10.16 -24.76 -2.30
C MET A 108 10.19 -25.22 -0.83
N LEU A 109 10.91 -24.43 -0.01
CA LEU A 109 10.90 -24.50 1.44
C LEU A 109 9.98 -23.38 2.02
N ASN A 110 9.68 -23.50 3.30
CA ASN A 110 8.82 -22.56 4.02
C ASN A 110 9.58 -21.99 5.21
N ALA A 111 9.43 -20.69 5.46
CA ALA A 111 10.03 -19.98 6.57
C ALA A 111 8.97 -19.38 7.49
N ALA A 112 9.20 -19.47 8.78
CA ALA A 112 8.55 -18.68 9.82
C ALA A 112 9.61 -17.74 10.43
N ILE A 113 9.19 -16.54 10.83
CA ILE A 113 10.06 -15.48 11.34
C ILE A 113 9.56 -14.99 12.70
N ARG A 114 10.49 -14.49 13.51
CA ARG A 114 10.21 -13.76 14.75
C ARG A 114 11.13 -12.54 14.80
N ALA A 115 10.55 -11.37 14.84
CA ALA A 115 11.28 -10.13 15.02
C ALA A 115 11.38 -9.75 16.51
N CYS A 116 12.28 -8.83 16.83
CA CYS A 116 12.42 -8.31 18.18
C CYS A 116 11.09 -7.69 18.64
N PRO A 117 10.59 -8.02 19.84
CA PRO A 117 9.29 -7.52 20.32
C PRO A 117 9.27 -6.00 20.59
N THR A 118 10.41 -5.33 20.47
CA THR A 118 10.54 -3.88 20.62
C THR A 118 11.04 -3.27 19.32
N PHE A 119 10.34 -2.28 18.77
CA PHE A 119 10.79 -1.55 17.58
C PHE A 119 12.14 -0.89 17.82
N GLY A 120 13.10 -1.11 16.89
CA GLY A 120 14.48 -0.64 17.03
C GLY A 120 15.36 -1.50 17.93
N GLY A 121 14.82 -2.59 18.48
CA GLY A 121 15.60 -3.62 19.18
C GLY A 121 16.33 -4.55 18.20
N ARG A 122 17.17 -5.45 18.72
CA ARG A 122 18.05 -6.32 17.94
C ARG A 122 18.12 -7.72 18.51
N VAL A 123 18.53 -8.66 17.66
CA VAL A 123 18.93 -10.01 18.09
C VAL A 123 20.30 -9.92 18.75
N ARG A 124 20.39 -10.30 20.02
CA ARG A 124 21.67 -10.44 20.72
C ARG A 124 22.31 -11.81 20.41
N HIS A 125 21.50 -12.84 20.56
CA HIS A 125 21.93 -14.23 20.35
C HIS A 125 20.73 -15.13 20.09
N PHE A 126 20.93 -16.24 19.35
CA PHE A 126 19.98 -17.35 19.27
C PHE A 126 20.71 -18.68 19.20
N ASP A 127 20.15 -19.71 19.85
CA ASP A 127 20.76 -21.04 19.92
C ASP A 127 20.16 -21.99 18.89
N ALA A 128 20.67 -21.92 17.66
CA ALA A 128 20.24 -22.77 16.56
C ALA A 128 20.42 -24.28 16.83
N ALA A 129 21.39 -24.67 17.71
CA ALA A 129 21.63 -26.07 18.00
C ALA A 129 20.46 -26.77 18.69
N LYS A 130 19.59 -26.01 19.35
CA LYS A 130 18.39 -26.55 20.03
C LYS A 130 17.31 -27.03 19.07
N VAL A 131 17.30 -26.51 17.84
CA VAL A 131 16.20 -26.77 16.89
C VAL A 131 16.64 -27.27 15.52
N LYS A 132 17.93 -27.21 15.18
CA LYS A 132 18.43 -27.58 13.85
C LYS A 132 18.14 -29.02 13.44
N ASP A 133 18.05 -29.93 14.42
CA ASP A 133 17.80 -31.35 14.21
C ASP A 133 16.32 -31.73 14.35
N MET A 134 15.42 -30.75 14.52
CA MET A 134 13.98 -30.99 14.55
C MET A 134 13.45 -31.44 13.17
N PRO A 135 12.37 -32.23 13.13
CA PRO A 135 11.87 -32.79 11.87
C PRO A 135 11.62 -31.72 10.80
N GLY A 136 12.22 -31.90 9.62
CA GLY A 136 12.04 -31.06 8.45
C GLY A 136 12.76 -29.71 8.49
N VAL A 137 13.44 -29.35 9.57
CA VAL A 137 14.24 -28.11 9.65
C VAL A 137 15.43 -28.22 8.68
N ARG A 138 15.65 -27.16 7.91
CA ARG A 138 16.71 -27.04 6.91
C ARG A 138 17.73 -25.96 7.25
N ALA A 139 17.27 -24.85 7.87
CA ALA A 139 18.14 -23.76 8.30
C ALA A 139 17.52 -22.97 9.46
N VAL A 140 18.38 -22.34 10.26
CA VAL A 140 18.03 -21.32 11.25
C VAL A 140 18.92 -20.13 10.96
N VAL A 141 18.33 -18.99 10.63
CA VAL A 141 19.06 -17.86 10.04
C VAL A 141 18.68 -16.54 10.71
N GLY A 142 19.66 -15.66 10.90
CA GLY A 142 19.42 -14.25 11.23
C GLY A 142 18.88 -13.51 10.00
N VAL A 143 17.95 -12.61 10.21
CA VAL A 143 17.30 -11.80 9.16
C VAL A 143 17.45 -10.33 9.55
N GLY A 144 18.30 -9.62 8.84
CA GLY A 144 18.73 -8.29 9.29
C GLY A 144 19.39 -8.37 10.67
N ASP A 145 19.25 -7.29 11.43
CA ASP A 145 19.77 -7.21 12.80
C ASP A 145 18.69 -7.54 13.86
N ASP A 146 17.43 -7.59 13.47
CA ASP A 146 16.28 -7.54 14.37
C ASP A 146 15.39 -8.78 14.35
N ALA A 147 15.66 -9.77 13.51
CA ALA A 147 14.81 -10.95 13.39
C ALA A 147 15.60 -12.27 13.19
N VAL A 148 14.93 -13.37 13.50
CA VAL A 148 15.42 -14.73 13.26
C VAL A 148 14.34 -15.52 12.53
N ALA A 149 14.74 -16.33 11.54
CA ALA A 149 13.83 -17.22 10.83
C ALA A 149 14.29 -18.68 10.92
N VAL A 150 13.31 -19.59 10.94
CA VAL A 150 13.53 -21.01 10.74
C VAL A 150 12.96 -21.40 9.40
N VAL A 151 13.73 -22.12 8.59
CA VAL A 151 13.34 -22.65 7.28
C VAL A 151 13.17 -24.16 7.38
N ALA A 152 12.04 -24.67 6.89
CA ALA A 152 11.72 -26.09 6.95
C ALA A 152 10.94 -26.55 5.70
N GLU A 153 10.69 -27.86 5.57
CA GLU A 153 9.91 -28.46 4.49
C GLU A 153 8.47 -27.97 4.47
N THR A 154 7.87 -27.78 5.65
CA THR A 154 6.54 -27.20 5.82
C THR A 154 6.57 -26.01 6.76
N TRP A 155 5.62 -25.09 6.58
CA TRP A 155 5.51 -23.92 7.46
C TRP A 155 5.25 -24.31 8.91
N TRP A 156 4.49 -25.38 9.15
CA TRP A 156 4.23 -25.87 10.50
C TRP A 156 5.51 -26.33 11.21
N GLN A 157 6.40 -27.05 10.51
CA GLN A 157 7.70 -27.45 11.04
C GLN A 157 8.57 -26.24 11.35
N ALA A 158 8.60 -25.25 10.42
CA ALA A 158 9.35 -24.01 10.62
C ALA A 158 8.86 -23.26 11.87
N LYS A 159 7.53 -23.09 12.00
CA LYS A 159 6.90 -22.42 13.16
C LYS A 159 7.16 -23.19 14.45
N THR A 160 6.98 -24.50 14.47
CA THR A 160 7.19 -25.30 15.67
C THR A 160 8.62 -25.21 16.18
N ALA A 161 9.59 -25.25 15.26
CA ALA A 161 10.99 -25.09 15.61
C ALA A 161 11.30 -23.66 16.07
N LEU A 162 10.73 -22.65 15.43
CA LEU A 162 10.88 -21.25 15.84
C LEU A 162 10.32 -20.98 17.23
N ASP A 163 9.19 -21.62 17.60
CA ASP A 163 8.62 -21.50 18.93
C ASP A 163 9.50 -22.12 20.02
N ALA A 164 10.27 -23.13 19.67
CA ALA A 164 11.23 -23.80 20.56
C ALA A 164 12.62 -23.14 20.56
N LEU A 165 12.89 -22.19 19.64
CA LEU A 165 14.19 -21.55 19.49
C LEU A 165 14.44 -20.54 20.62
N PRO A 166 15.49 -20.70 21.46
CA PRO A 166 15.88 -19.68 22.41
C PRO A 166 16.47 -18.47 21.68
N ILE A 167 15.90 -17.29 21.89
CA ILE A 167 16.37 -16.03 21.33
C ILE A 167 16.54 -15.02 22.45
N GLU A 168 17.68 -14.37 22.51
CA GLU A 168 17.98 -13.25 23.40
C GLU A 168 17.91 -11.95 22.62
N TRP A 169 17.15 -11.00 23.16
CA TRP A 169 16.91 -9.72 22.55
C TRP A 169 17.64 -8.59 23.27
N ASP A 170 18.19 -7.66 22.53
CA ASP A 170 18.50 -6.32 22.98
C ASP A 170 17.31 -5.41 22.60
N ARG A 171 16.57 -4.96 23.60
CA ARG A 171 15.36 -4.14 23.36
C ARG A 171 15.63 -2.71 22.94
N GLY A 172 16.88 -2.25 23.04
CA GLY A 172 17.29 -0.92 22.60
C GLY A 172 16.64 0.25 23.35
N ALA A 173 16.69 1.42 22.74
CA ALA A 173 16.23 2.66 23.37
C ALA A 173 14.71 2.73 23.63
N ASN A 174 13.94 1.93 22.89
CA ASN A 174 12.46 1.95 23.02
C ASN A 174 11.92 0.91 24.02
N ALA A 175 12.80 0.30 24.84
CA ALA A 175 12.42 -0.75 25.78
C ALA A 175 11.33 -0.31 26.79
N GLU A 176 11.35 0.96 27.19
CA GLU A 176 10.45 1.56 28.18
C GLU A 176 9.27 2.33 27.55
N VAL A 177 9.18 2.38 26.22
CA VAL A 177 8.03 3.03 25.54
C VAL A 177 6.77 2.21 25.79
N SER A 178 5.71 2.88 26.22
CA SER A 178 4.43 2.28 26.53
C SER A 178 3.27 3.12 26.02
N SER A 179 2.08 2.54 25.92
CA SER A 179 0.87 3.31 25.58
C SER A 179 0.67 4.52 26.51
N ALA A 180 0.97 4.36 27.80
CA ALA A 180 0.85 5.47 28.76
C ALA A 180 1.84 6.61 28.47
N SER A 181 3.10 6.30 28.11
CA SER A 181 4.08 7.35 27.77
C SER A 181 3.73 8.05 26.46
N ILE A 182 3.18 7.32 25.49
CA ILE A 182 2.71 7.89 24.22
C ILE A 182 1.49 8.79 24.47
N ASP A 183 0.52 8.34 25.27
CA ASP A 183 -0.66 9.11 25.64
C ASP A 183 -0.28 10.44 26.31
N ALA A 184 0.65 10.40 27.27
CA ALA A 184 1.13 11.61 27.93
C ALA A 184 1.78 12.61 26.95
N MET A 185 2.61 12.11 26.03
CA MET A 185 3.23 12.93 24.99
C MET A 185 2.18 13.57 24.06
N LEU A 186 1.13 12.83 23.69
CA LEU A 186 0.06 13.37 22.85
C LEU A 186 -0.79 14.42 23.58
N ASP A 187 -1.06 14.23 24.87
CA ASP A 187 -1.78 15.21 25.69
C ASP A 187 -0.96 16.51 25.87
N GLU A 188 0.35 16.39 26.07
CA GLU A 188 1.26 17.52 26.07
C GLU A 188 1.22 18.29 24.73
N GLY A 189 1.24 17.57 23.60
CA GLY A 189 1.15 18.14 22.25
C GLY A 189 -0.16 18.92 21.99
N LEU A 190 -1.27 18.56 22.64
CA LEU A 190 -2.52 19.32 22.55
C LEU A 190 -2.42 20.70 23.21
N SER A 191 -1.47 20.91 24.10
CA SER A 191 -1.27 22.13 24.89
C SER A 191 0.03 22.88 24.55
N ALA A 192 0.85 22.35 23.63
CA ALA A 192 2.10 22.96 23.21
C ALA A 192 1.87 24.35 22.60
N ASP A 193 2.78 25.30 22.88
CA ASP A 193 2.70 26.68 22.37
C ASP A 193 2.90 26.71 20.86
N GLU A 194 3.79 25.87 20.32
CA GLU A 194 4.08 25.77 18.90
C GLU A 194 3.19 24.73 18.23
N ALA A 195 2.57 25.12 17.11
CA ALA A 195 1.84 24.21 16.23
C ALA A 195 1.76 24.77 14.81
N PHE A 196 1.74 23.89 13.84
CA PHE A 196 1.46 24.29 12.46
C PHE A 196 0.00 24.74 12.33
N ILE A 197 -0.23 25.79 11.56
CA ILE A 197 -1.58 26.26 11.19
C ILE A 197 -1.92 25.61 9.84
N GLY A 198 -2.80 24.64 9.86
CA GLY A 198 -3.24 23.93 8.65
C GLY A 198 -4.25 24.74 7.83
N ASN A 199 -5.18 25.41 8.50
CA ASN A 199 -6.17 26.29 7.89
C ASN A 199 -6.62 27.36 8.90
N GLN A 200 -6.85 28.58 8.40
CA GLN A 200 -7.38 29.68 9.20
C GLN A 200 -8.34 30.51 8.37
N LYS A 201 -9.53 30.77 8.93
CA LYS A 201 -10.50 31.72 8.39
C LYS A 201 -11.00 32.61 9.51
N GLY A 202 -10.74 33.91 9.43
CA GLY A 202 -11.08 34.86 10.49
C GLY A 202 -10.21 34.66 11.75
N ASP A 203 -10.73 35.12 12.90
CA ASP A 203 -10.12 34.96 14.22
C ASP A 203 -10.98 34.04 15.10
N ALA A 204 -10.67 32.75 15.05
CA ALA A 204 -11.41 31.74 15.80
C ALA A 204 -11.27 31.95 17.32
N ARG A 205 -10.12 32.46 17.83
CA ARG A 205 -9.93 32.71 19.27
C ARG A 205 -10.81 33.84 19.78
N ALA A 206 -10.86 34.96 19.06
CA ALA A 206 -11.75 36.07 19.40
C ALA A 206 -13.22 35.65 19.29
N ALA A 207 -13.59 34.88 18.26
CA ALA A 207 -14.94 34.39 18.09
C ALA A 207 -15.38 33.40 19.20
N LEU A 208 -14.48 32.54 19.66
CA LEU A 208 -14.74 31.66 20.82
C LEU A 208 -14.95 32.43 22.12
N GLN A 209 -14.18 33.53 22.34
CA GLN A 209 -14.34 34.38 23.52
C GLN A 209 -15.66 35.15 23.51
N ALA A 210 -16.18 35.46 22.32
CA ALA A 210 -17.46 36.19 22.13
C ALA A 210 -18.66 35.24 22.04
N ALA A 211 -18.47 33.94 22.02
CA ALA A 211 -19.56 32.95 21.89
C ALA A 211 -20.45 32.90 23.15
N ASP A 212 -21.74 32.76 22.98
CA ASP A 212 -22.69 32.61 24.10
C ASP A 212 -22.51 31.29 24.83
N ARG A 213 -22.07 30.26 24.09
CA ARG A 213 -21.76 28.93 24.64
C ARG A 213 -20.56 28.32 23.96
N VAL A 214 -19.66 27.79 24.77
CA VAL A 214 -18.50 27.01 24.25
C VAL A 214 -18.70 25.53 24.59
N VAL A 215 -18.48 24.68 23.60
CA VAL A 215 -18.50 23.22 23.73
C VAL A 215 -17.14 22.69 23.30
N GLU A 216 -16.52 21.88 24.16
CA GLU A 216 -15.24 21.25 23.89
C GLU A 216 -15.33 19.73 24.03
N ALA A 217 -14.68 19.01 23.12
CA ALA A 217 -14.53 17.56 23.18
C ALA A 217 -13.14 17.14 22.66
N THR A 218 -12.56 16.16 23.33
CA THR A 218 -11.29 15.53 22.90
C THR A 218 -11.57 14.10 22.46
N TYR A 219 -11.11 13.75 21.27
CA TYR A 219 -11.22 12.42 20.68
C TYR A 219 -9.84 11.79 20.62
N ALA A 220 -9.75 10.50 20.99
CA ALA A 220 -8.54 9.70 20.91
C ALA A 220 -8.72 8.59 19.88
N TYR A 221 -7.78 8.47 18.98
CA TYR A 221 -7.68 7.40 18.00
C TYR A 221 -6.47 6.55 18.36
N PRO A 222 -6.63 5.28 18.72
CA PRO A 222 -5.51 4.39 19.04
C PRO A 222 -4.75 3.98 17.78
N ASP A 223 -3.57 3.39 17.96
CA ASP A 223 -2.89 2.69 16.89
C ASP A 223 -3.77 1.59 16.31
N GLN A 224 -3.89 1.58 14.99
CA GLN A 224 -4.69 0.57 14.30
C GLN A 224 -3.85 -0.23 13.33
N ASN A 225 -3.78 -1.55 13.52
CA ASN A 225 -3.18 -2.45 12.55
C ASN A 225 -4.11 -2.63 11.36
N HIS A 226 -3.54 -2.80 10.17
CA HIS A 226 -4.29 -3.07 8.94
C HIS A 226 -4.98 -4.44 8.99
N ALA A 227 -4.46 -5.38 9.75
CA ALA A 227 -5.01 -6.71 10.03
C ALA A 227 -5.58 -7.41 8.78
N THR A 228 -4.80 -7.42 7.71
CA THR A 228 -5.20 -8.09 6.46
C THR A 228 -5.49 -9.56 6.73
N LEU A 229 -6.55 -10.13 6.13
CA LEU A 229 -6.93 -11.51 6.40
C LEU A 229 -5.81 -12.49 6.04
N GLU A 230 -5.12 -12.26 4.95
CA GLU A 230 -3.87 -12.91 4.57
C GLU A 230 -2.70 -12.22 5.30
N PRO A 231 -1.98 -12.88 6.25
CA PRO A 231 -0.79 -12.34 6.87
C PRO A 231 0.31 -12.03 5.85
N LYS A 232 1.29 -11.22 6.24
CA LYS A 232 2.40 -10.86 5.35
C LYS A 232 3.15 -12.10 4.90
N ASN A 233 3.41 -12.16 3.61
CA ASN A 233 4.14 -13.26 2.99
C ASN A 233 4.82 -12.80 1.71
N ALA A 234 5.90 -13.46 1.34
CA ALA A 234 6.52 -13.41 0.05
C ALA A 234 7.32 -14.70 -0.19
N THR A 235 7.43 -15.12 -1.43
CA THR A 235 8.33 -16.19 -1.84
C THR A 235 9.47 -15.59 -2.62
N ALA A 236 10.71 -15.93 -2.28
CA ALA A 236 11.90 -15.47 -2.97
C ALA A 236 12.76 -16.64 -3.44
N LEU A 237 13.33 -16.52 -4.63
CA LEU A 237 14.39 -17.36 -5.17
C LEU A 237 15.57 -16.47 -5.50
N TRP A 238 16.70 -16.72 -4.88
CA TRP A 238 17.91 -15.94 -5.08
C TRP A 238 19.06 -16.83 -5.59
N THR A 239 19.77 -16.31 -6.58
CA THR A 239 21.08 -16.80 -7.02
C THR A 239 22.04 -15.61 -7.13
N PRO A 240 23.36 -15.79 -7.29
CA PRO A 240 24.29 -14.67 -7.53
C PRO A 240 23.98 -13.85 -8.79
N GLU A 241 23.21 -14.40 -9.73
CA GLU A 241 22.89 -13.79 -11.03
C GLU A 241 21.50 -13.17 -11.07
N ARG A 242 20.55 -13.65 -10.25
CA ARG A 242 19.13 -13.25 -10.35
C ARG A 242 18.39 -13.39 -9.03
N CYS A 243 17.45 -12.47 -8.79
CA CYS A 243 16.49 -12.54 -7.71
C CYS A 243 15.06 -12.50 -8.27
N GLU A 244 14.25 -13.49 -7.94
CA GLU A 244 12.85 -13.59 -8.31
C GLU A 244 11.98 -13.60 -7.06
N VAL A 245 10.96 -12.72 -7.03
CA VAL A 245 10.06 -12.58 -5.89
C VAL A 245 8.61 -12.69 -6.33
N TRP A 246 7.85 -13.55 -5.69
CA TRP A 246 6.40 -13.65 -5.82
C TRP A 246 5.77 -13.09 -4.55
N CYS A 247 5.03 -11.98 -4.67
CA CYS A 247 4.45 -11.36 -3.49
C CYS A 247 3.08 -10.72 -3.75
N PRO A 248 2.19 -10.76 -2.75
CA PRO A 248 0.94 -10.02 -2.75
C PRO A 248 1.21 -8.54 -2.40
N THR A 249 1.41 -7.70 -3.41
CA THR A 249 1.74 -6.28 -3.24
C THR A 249 0.72 -5.35 -3.89
N GLN A 250 0.51 -4.16 -3.30
CA GLN A 250 -0.25 -3.05 -3.88
C GLN A 250 0.62 -2.14 -4.77
N ASN A 251 1.97 -2.27 -4.66
CA ASN A 251 2.94 -1.46 -5.40
C ASN A 251 4.10 -2.34 -5.88
N GLY A 252 4.08 -2.71 -7.16
CA GLY A 252 5.10 -3.59 -7.75
C GLY A 252 6.48 -2.96 -7.79
N ASP A 253 6.57 -1.66 -8.05
CA ASP A 253 7.84 -0.93 -8.18
C ASP A 253 8.55 -0.89 -6.83
N ALA A 254 7.85 -0.54 -5.74
CA ALA A 254 8.42 -0.55 -4.40
C ALA A 254 8.82 -1.96 -3.92
N ALA A 255 8.09 -3.00 -4.37
CA ALA A 255 8.48 -4.38 -4.10
C ALA A 255 9.76 -4.76 -4.87
N LEU A 256 9.92 -4.29 -6.10
CA LEU A 256 11.12 -4.51 -6.92
C LEU A 256 12.35 -3.79 -6.32
N GLU A 257 12.18 -2.56 -5.88
CA GLU A 257 13.24 -1.81 -5.18
C GLU A 257 13.67 -2.53 -3.90
N ALA A 258 12.71 -2.99 -3.08
CA ALA A 258 13.00 -3.75 -1.88
C ALA A 258 13.73 -5.08 -2.18
N ALA A 259 13.34 -5.78 -3.24
CA ALA A 259 14.00 -6.99 -3.68
C ALA A 259 15.45 -6.73 -4.14
N ALA A 260 15.69 -5.69 -4.95
CA ALA A 260 17.01 -5.31 -5.42
C ALA A 260 17.94 -4.94 -4.26
N GLN A 261 17.48 -4.08 -3.35
CA GLN A 261 18.25 -3.68 -2.17
C GLN A 261 18.62 -4.90 -1.28
N ALA A 262 17.65 -5.75 -0.99
CA ALA A 262 17.86 -6.92 -0.14
C ALA A 262 18.74 -8.00 -0.81
N SER A 263 18.61 -8.17 -2.12
CA SER A 263 19.40 -9.16 -2.88
C SER A 263 20.86 -8.75 -3.06
N GLY A 264 21.16 -7.46 -3.05
CA GLY A 264 22.47 -6.90 -3.39
C GLY A 264 22.77 -6.97 -4.90
N LEU A 265 21.77 -7.20 -5.74
CA LEU A 265 21.87 -7.27 -7.20
C LEU A 265 21.37 -5.96 -7.84
N ALA A 266 21.75 -5.73 -9.09
CA ALA A 266 21.18 -4.65 -9.88
C ALA A 266 19.68 -4.89 -10.11
N ILE A 267 18.91 -3.81 -10.28
CA ILE A 267 17.46 -3.91 -10.41
C ILE A 267 17.03 -4.71 -11.66
N GLU A 268 17.84 -4.68 -12.70
CA GLU A 268 17.64 -5.43 -13.95
C GLU A 268 17.84 -6.96 -13.77
N GLN A 269 18.45 -7.37 -12.66
CA GLN A 269 18.63 -8.78 -12.29
C GLN A 269 17.50 -9.25 -11.34
N CYS A 270 16.53 -8.38 -11.05
CA CYS A 270 15.45 -8.68 -10.14
C CYS A 270 14.10 -8.69 -10.86
N ASP A 271 13.24 -9.63 -10.51
CA ASP A 271 11.85 -9.69 -10.98
C ASP A 271 10.86 -9.81 -9.83
N VAL A 272 9.73 -9.12 -9.96
CA VAL A 272 8.62 -9.23 -9.03
C VAL A 272 7.36 -9.68 -9.76
N TYR A 273 6.88 -10.85 -9.39
CA TYR A 273 5.63 -11.42 -9.86
C TYR A 273 4.51 -11.11 -8.87
N LYS A 274 3.61 -10.20 -9.26
CA LYS A 274 2.47 -9.82 -8.43
C LYS A 274 1.46 -10.96 -8.35
N ILE A 275 1.11 -11.35 -7.13
CA ILE A 275 0.05 -12.32 -6.84
C ILE A 275 -1.15 -11.58 -6.25
N HIS A 276 -2.35 -12.13 -6.41
CA HIS A 276 -3.52 -11.60 -5.72
C HIS A 276 -3.32 -11.58 -4.20
N LEU A 277 -3.71 -10.48 -3.59
CA LEU A 277 -3.54 -10.27 -2.15
C LEU A 277 -4.87 -10.49 -1.40
N GLY A 278 -4.78 -11.13 -0.25
CA GLY A 278 -5.89 -11.36 0.67
C GLY A 278 -6.10 -10.19 1.62
N GLY A 279 -6.16 -8.96 1.03
CA GLY A 279 -6.25 -7.71 1.74
C GLY A 279 -4.93 -6.94 1.77
N GLY A 280 -5.02 -5.61 1.83
CA GLY A 280 -3.83 -4.74 1.84
C GLY A 280 -4.07 -3.49 2.67
N PHE A 281 -5.13 -2.74 2.39
CA PHE A 281 -5.55 -1.51 3.09
C PHE A 281 -4.46 -0.43 3.19
N GLY A 282 -3.43 -0.48 2.31
CA GLY A 282 -2.26 0.38 2.33
C GLY A 282 -0.98 -0.28 2.86
N ARG A 283 -1.09 -1.29 3.75
CA ARG A 283 0.06 -1.98 4.37
C ARG A 283 1.04 -2.58 3.36
N ARG A 284 0.55 -3.03 2.21
CA ARG A 284 1.34 -3.61 1.13
C ARG A 284 1.69 -2.60 0.04
N GLY A 285 1.53 -1.27 0.32
CA GLY A 285 1.76 -0.20 -0.64
C GLY A 285 3.11 0.47 -0.54
N ALA A 286 3.50 0.91 0.67
CA ALA A 286 4.72 1.65 0.91
C ALA A 286 5.84 0.79 1.50
N PHE A 287 5.53 -0.10 2.43
CA PHE A 287 6.52 -0.87 3.17
C PHE A 287 6.54 -2.32 2.71
N HIS A 288 7.68 -2.77 2.21
CA HIS A 288 7.90 -4.13 1.69
C HIS A 288 8.91 -4.91 2.56
N ASP A 289 8.88 -4.68 3.86
CA ASP A 289 9.67 -5.39 4.87
C ASP A 289 9.57 -6.92 4.74
N PHE A 290 8.38 -7.46 4.48
CA PHE A 290 8.16 -8.88 4.24
C PHE A 290 8.84 -9.40 2.95
N VAL A 291 9.01 -8.54 1.93
CA VAL A 291 9.80 -8.86 0.72
C VAL A 291 11.28 -8.87 1.05
N THR A 292 11.77 -7.81 1.72
CA THR A 292 13.16 -7.72 2.19
C THR A 292 13.54 -8.95 3.01
N GLN A 293 12.72 -9.33 3.98
CA GLN A 293 12.96 -10.50 4.82
C GLN A 293 13.00 -11.81 4.03
N ALA A 294 12.05 -12.02 3.10
CA ALA A 294 12.04 -13.22 2.25
C ALA A 294 13.31 -13.33 1.40
N VAL A 295 13.79 -12.24 0.82
CA VAL A 295 15.00 -12.20 0.03
C VAL A 295 16.24 -12.45 0.89
N LEU A 296 16.35 -11.84 2.07
CA LEU A 296 17.45 -12.05 3.01
C LEU A 296 17.55 -13.52 3.48
N ILE A 297 16.40 -14.19 3.65
CA ILE A 297 16.34 -15.62 3.96
C ILE A 297 16.80 -16.44 2.74
N ALA A 298 16.28 -16.16 1.55
CA ALA A 298 16.60 -16.90 0.32
C ALA A 298 18.08 -16.77 -0.06
N ARG A 299 18.74 -15.65 0.22
CA ARG A 299 20.19 -15.47 0.00
C ARG A 299 21.05 -16.45 0.78
N GLN A 300 20.57 -16.97 1.89
CA GLN A 300 21.28 -17.96 2.70
C GLN A 300 21.05 -19.40 2.20
N LEU A 301 20.16 -19.58 1.21
CA LEU A 301 19.81 -20.85 0.58
C LEU A 301 19.79 -20.69 -0.96
N PRO A 302 20.95 -20.35 -1.59
CA PRO A 302 20.98 -20.05 -3.02
C PRO A 302 20.38 -21.16 -3.87
N GLY A 303 19.58 -20.79 -4.88
CA GLY A 303 18.92 -21.72 -5.79
C GLY A 303 17.68 -22.43 -5.23
N THR A 304 17.31 -22.14 -3.97
CA THR A 304 16.12 -22.73 -3.34
C THR A 304 15.03 -21.68 -3.16
N PRO A 305 13.82 -21.87 -3.73
CA PRO A 305 12.70 -20.98 -3.44
C PRO A 305 12.31 -21.11 -1.96
N VAL A 306 12.16 -19.97 -1.27
CA VAL A 306 11.73 -19.94 0.13
C VAL A 306 10.52 -19.04 0.28
N LYS A 307 9.42 -19.61 0.79
CA LYS A 307 8.21 -18.86 1.12
C LYS A 307 8.24 -18.47 2.60
N LEU A 308 8.38 -17.18 2.85
CA LEU A 308 8.17 -16.58 4.16
C LEU A 308 6.67 -16.34 4.39
N LEU A 309 6.16 -16.79 5.53
CA LEU A 309 4.80 -16.49 5.99
C LEU A 309 4.84 -16.07 7.46
N TRP A 310 4.38 -14.86 7.74
CA TRP A 310 4.22 -14.37 9.11
C TRP A 310 3.06 -15.08 9.82
N THR A 311 3.16 -15.24 11.12
CA THR A 311 1.99 -15.58 11.93
C THR A 311 1.06 -14.37 12.03
N ARG A 312 -0.17 -14.59 12.51
CA ARG A 312 -1.09 -13.48 12.81
C ARG A 312 -0.53 -12.58 13.90
N GLU A 313 0.10 -13.14 14.90
CA GLU A 313 0.74 -12.42 16.01
C GLU A 313 1.88 -11.53 15.50
N GLU A 314 2.74 -12.07 14.63
CA GLU A 314 3.83 -11.31 14.00
C GLU A 314 3.28 -10.15 13.16
N ASP A 315 2.24 -10.38 12.35
CA ASP A 315 1.60 -9.35 11.54
C ASP A 315 0.95 -8.24 12.40
N MET A 316 0.39 -8.60 13.55
CA MET A 316 -0.22 -7.64 14.48
C MET A 316 0.81 -6.87 15.29
N GLN A 317 1.96 -7.47 15.62
CA GLN A 317 2.99 -6.87 16.48
C GLN A 317 4.03 -6.05 15.69
N HIS A 318 4.24 -6.36 14.41
CA HIS A 318 5.26 -5.72 13.57
C HIS A 318 4.67 -5.01 12.35
N GLY A 319 3.43 -4.53 12.46
CA GLY A 319 2.77 -3.72 11.45
C GLY A 319 3.31 -2.28 11.40
N HIS A 320 3.04 -1.60 10.28
CA HIS A 320 3.07 -0.15 10.22
C HIS A 320 1.65 0.33 10.50
N TYR A 321 1.41 0.89 11.68
CA TYR A 321 0.08 1.21 12.17
C TYR A 321 -0.46 2.52 11.58
N HIS A 322 -1.78 2.67 11.54
CA HIS A 322 -2.37 4.00 11.48
C HIS A 322 -1.96 4.78 12.72
N PRO A 323 -1.51 6.03 12.56
CA PRO A 323 -0.96 6.80 13.68
C PRO A 323 -1.96 7.02 14.80
N ILE A 324 -1.51 6.80 16.02
CA ILE A 324 -2.23 7.24 17.19
C ILE A 324 -2.37 8.76 17.16
N THR A 325 -3.56 9.26 17.48
CA THR A 325 -3.86 10.69 17.37
C THR A 325 -4.83 11.13 18.45
N ARG A 326 -4.59 12.34 18.98
CA ARG A 326 -5.54 13.07 19.81
C ARG A 326 -6.02 14.31 19.09
N CYS A 327 -7.33 14.54 19.09
CA CYS A 327 -7.96 15.68 18.44
C CYS A 327 -8.89 16.39 19.41
N ARG A 328 -8.61 17.66 19.70
CA ARG A 328 -9.48 18.54 20.50
C ARG A 328 -10.24 19.47 19.57
N LEU A 329 -11.56 19.45 19.69
CA LEU A 329 -12.44 20.36 18.98
C LEU A 329 -13.10 21.30 20.01
N THR A 330 -13.00 22.61 19.77
CA THR A 330 -13.65 23.64 20.57
C THR A 330 -14.58 24.44 19.66
N GLY A 331 -15.88 24.35 19.88
CA GLY A 331 -16.92 25.01 19.11
C GLY A 331 -17.57 26.13 19.91
N GLY A 332 -17.68 27.34 19.31
CA GLY A 332 -18.48 28.44 19.84
C GLY A 332 -19.88 28.43 19.20
N LEU A 333 -20.89 28.56 20.01
CA LEU A 333 -22.30 28.67 19.57
C LEU A 333 -22.84 30.06 19.88
N ASP A 334 -23.71 30.60 19.00
CA ASP A 334 -24.48 31.79 19.25
C ASP A 334 -25.70 31.50 20.13
N ASP A 335 -26.50 32.52 20.45
CA ASP A 335 -27.73 32.45 21.23
C ASP A 335 -28.82 31.56 20.62
N GLN A 336 -28.74 31.32 19.28
CA GLN A 336 -29.65 30.44 18.54
C GLN A 336 -29.10 29.00 18.40
N GLY A 337 -27.87 28.73 18.89
CA GLY A 337 -27.23 27.42 18.82
C GLY A 337 -26.50 27.13 17.50
N ASN A 338 -26.32 28.15 16.64
CA ASN A 338 -25.53 27.98 15.43
C ASN A 338 -24.05 28.06 15.74
N LEU A 339 -23.23 27.31 14.97
CA LEU A 339 -21.76 27.30 15.10
C LEU A 339 -21.19 28.64 14.58
N SER A 340 -20.66 29.46 15.49
CA SER A 340 -20.03 30.77 15.20
C SER A 340 -18.51 30.69 15.11
N ALA A 341 -17.89 29.72 15.79
CA ALA A 341 -16.45 29.49 15.76
C ALA A 341 -16.12 28.00 15.90
N LEU A 342 -15.02 27.58 15.26
CA LEU A 342 -14.47 26.24 15.43
C LEU A 342 -12.95 26.30 15.50
N HIS A 343 -12.36 25.74 16.55
CA HIS A 343 -10.94 25.50 16.67
C HIS A 343 -10.66 24.00 16.78
N VAL A 344 -9.78 23.48 15.94
CA VAL A 344 -9.36 22.09 15.93
C VAL A 344 -7.87 22.01 16.23
N ARG A 345 -7.51 21.28 17.25
CA ARG A 345 -6.12 20.99 17.63
C ARG A 345 -5.84 19.50 17.48
N ILE A 346 -4.78 19.13 16.77
CA ILE A 346 -4.40 17.74 16.54
C ILE A 346 -2.97 17.52 17.07
N SER A 347 -2.81 16.47 17.87
CA SER A 347 -1.52 15.94 18.31
C SER A 347 -1.41 14.49 17.81
N GLY A 348 -0.37 14.17 17.07
CA GLY A 348 -0.21 12.85 16.46
C GLY A 348 1.08 12.72 15.67
N GLN A 349 1.31 11.53 15.14
CA GLN A 349 2.47 11.23 14.30
C GLN A 349 2.26 11.69 12.85
N SER A 350 3.34 12.13 12.20
CA SER A 350 3.33 12.43 10.78
C SER A 350 3.44 11.17 9.93
N ILE A 351 2.50 10.96 9.03
CA ILE A 351 2.54 9.89 8.03
C ILE A 351 3.63 10.20 6.99
N LEU A 352 3.67 11.42 6.48
CA LEU A 352 4.63 11.81 5.43
C LEU A 352 6.07 11.73 5.90
N ALA A 353 6.37 12.08 7.16
CA ALA A 353 7.71 11.98 7.70
C ALA A 353 8.26 10.54 7.65
N ALA A 354 7.37 9.55 7.80
CA ALA A 354 7.73 8.13 7.75
C ALA A 354 7.71 7.55 6.32
N VAL A 355 6.72 7.94 5.49
CA VAL A 355 6.46 7.30 4.19
C VAL A 355 7.17 8.02 3.05
N ASN A 356 7.14 9.34 3.04
CA ASN A 356 7.75 10.16 1.99
C ASN A 356 8.09 11.56 2.52
N PRO A 357 9.22 11.72 3.21
CA PRO A 357 9.64 13.00 3.79
C PRO A 357 9.74 14.14 2.76
N GLY A 358 10.02 13.82 1.50
CA GLY A 358 10.10 14.79 0.40
C GLY A 358 8.78 15.48 0.06
N TRP A 359 7.65 14.96 0.53
CA TRP A 359 6.34 15.60 0.35
C TRP A 359 5.94 16.53 1.51
N MET A 360 6.77 16.60 2.55
CA MET A 360 6.57 17.58 3.62
C MET A 360 6.72 19.01 3.08
N LYS A 361 5.76 19.90 3.38
CA LYS A 361 5.79 21.30 3.00
C LYS A 361 6.19 22.15 4.22
N ASN A 362 7.37 22.76 4.19
CA ASN A 362 7.87 23.58 5.31
C ASN A 362 7.84 22.87 6.67
N GLY A 363 8.15 21.57 6.70
CA GLY A 363 8.07 20.74 7.90
C GLY A 363 6.66 20.29 8.28
N MET A 364 5.64 20.67 7.53
CA MET A 364 4.24 20.32 7.80
C MET A 364 3.82 19.09 6.97
N ASP A 365 3.09 18.17 7.59
CA ASP A 365 2.44 17.03 6.93
C ASP A 365 1.08 17.47 6.38
N SER A 366 1.01 17.69 5.06
CA SER A 366 -0.21 18.10 4.38
C SER A 366 -1.33 17.05 4.42
N PHE A 367 -1.02 15.77 4.66
CA PHE A 367 -2.07 14.74 4.79
C PHE A 367 -2.88 14.89 6.08
N VAL A 368 -2.29 15.40 7.15
CA VAL A 368 -3.01 15.69 8.40
C VAL A 368 -4.10 16.74 8.16
N PHE A 369 -3.84 17.69 7.25
CA PHE A 369 -4.75 18.79 6.92
C PHE A 369 -5.54 18.58 5.63
N GLN A 370 -5.52 17.38 5.06
CA GLN A 370 -6.20 17.07 3.80
C GLN A 370 -7.71 17.34 3.89
N GLY A 371 -8.21 18.19 3.00
CA GLY A 371 -9.59 18.66 3.01
C GLY A 371 -9.84 19.90 3.87
N MET A 372 -8.83 20.38 4.61
CA MET A 372 -8.88 21.62 5.39
C MET A 372 -8.02 22.74 4.78
N LEU A 373 -7.15 22.41 3.81
CA LEU A 373 -6.36 23.42 3.09
C LEU A 373 -7.26 24.22 2.14
N PRO A 374 -7.03 25.53 1.95
CA PRO A 374 -7.71 26.32 0.95
C PRO A 374 -7.54 25.70 -0.45
N ASP A 375 -8.57 25.85 -1.29
CA ASP A 375 -8.48 25.43 -2.69
C ASP A 375 -7.39 26.23 -3.39
N GLY A 376 -6.37 25.55 -3.95
CA GLY A 376 -5.32 26.15 -4.76
C GLY A 376 -3.90 26.11 -4.18
N ASP A 377 -3.66 25.49 -3.04
CA ASP A 377 -2.32 25.27 -2.45
C ASP A 377 -1.80 23.83 -2.71
#